data_7d40d21636dfbba20ac007897f561867
#
_entry.id   7d40d21636dfbba20ac007897f561867
#
_cell.length_a   1.000
_cell.length_b   1.000
_cell.length_c   1.000
_cell.angle_alpha   90.00
_cell.angle_beta   90.00
_cell.angle_gamma   90.00
#
_symmetry.space_group_name_H-M   'P 1'
#
loop_
_entity.id
_entity.type
_entity.pdbx_description
1 polymer ?
#
loop_
_entity_poly.entity_id
_entity_poly.type
_entity_poly.pdbx_seq_one_letter_code
_entity_poly.pdbx_strand_id
1 'polypeptide(L)'
;MEMSSLSEVQQAKVLGARIAQVRIRRQLTQQQLADRAGLGLRTVQRLEIGEVSTQLVGFLKVCRVLGLSDRLEVLLPEQTESPLEQLRRQSVPRRRVRIAKSAQTETPWTWGETR
;
A
#
# COMPACT_ATOMS: atom_id res chain seq x y z
N MET A 1 0.13 -17.71 -14.27
CA MET A 1 0.43 -17.88 -12.85
C MET A 1 -0.52 -17.04 -12.02
N GLU A 2 -1.15 -17.66 -11.08
CA GLU A 2 -2.09 -16.96 -10.23
C GLU A 2 -1.38 -16.34 -9.06
N MET A 3 -1.52 -15.03 -8.92
CA MET A 3 -0.83 -14.30 -7.87
C MET A 3 -1.28 -14.76 -6.48
N SER A 4 -2.56 -15.08 -6.34
CA SER A 4 -3.10 -15.42 -5.03
C SER A 4 -2.57 -16.74 -4.48
N SER A 5 -1.99 -17.57 -5.32
CA SER A 5 -1.44 -18.85 -4.88
C SER A 5 0.00 -18.73 -4.38
N LEU A 6 0.59 -17.55 -4.51
CA LEU A 6 1.98 -17.33 -4.10
C LEU A 6 2.02 -16.75 -2.69
N SER A 7 3.10 -17.04 -1.99
CA SER A 7 3.35 -16.37 -0.73
C SER A 7 3.65 -14.90 -0.99
N GLU A 8 3.56 -14.07 0.06
CA GLU A 8 3.84 -12.65 -0.08
C GLU A 8 5.27 -12.39 -0.54
N VAL A 9 6.20 -13.20 -0.08
CA VAL A 9 7.59 -13.05 -0.52
C VAL A 9 7.71 -13.35 -2.01
N GLN A 10 7.03 -14.39 -2.47
CA GLN A 10 7.03 -14.72 -3.90
C GLN A 10 6.33 -13.64 -4.71
N GLN A 11 5.23 -13.10 -4.20
CA GLN A 11 4.54 -12.02 -4.89
C GLN A 11 5.43 -10.80 -5.02
N ALA A 12 6.21 -10.48 -3.98
CA ALA A 12 7.12 -9.35 -4.05
C ALA A 12 8.16 -9.53 -5.16
N LYS A 13 8.66 -10.74 -5.32
CA LYS A 13 9.63 -11.02 -6.37
C LYS A 13 9.02 -10.88 -7.75
N VAL A 14 7.80 -11.39 -7.91
CA VAL A 14 7.10 -11.28 -9.18
C VAL A 14 6.83 -9.81 -9.52
N LEU A 15 6.34 -9.05 -8.54
CA LEU A 15 6.04 -7.64 -8.77
C LEU A 15 7.31 -6.85 -9.05
N GLY A 16 8.38 -7.14 -8.32
CA GLY A 16 9.65 -6.47 -8.56
C GLY A 16 10.15 -6.70 -9.98
N ALA A 17 10.06 -7.94 -10.46
CA ALA A 17 10.48 -8.26 -11.82
C ALA A 17 9.61 -7.51 -12.84
N ARG A 18 8.32 -7.40 -12.57
CA ARG A 18 7.41 -6.68 -13.47
C ARG A 18 7.69 -5.19 -13.48
N ILE A 19 8.06 -4.64 -12.32
CA ILE A 19 8.47 -3.23 -12.25
C ILE A 19 9.69 -3.01 -13.15
N ALA A 20 10.66 -3.91 -13.08
CA ALA A 20 11.83 -3.81 -13.94
C ALA A 20 11.45 -3.85 -15.41
N GLN A 21 10.50 -4.69 -15.77
CA GLN A 21 10.05 -4.77 -17.16
C GLN A 21 9.40 -3.48 -17.61
N VAL A 22 8.56 -2.88 -16.78
CA VAL A 22 7.91 -1.62 -17.12
C VAL A 22 8.95 -0.52 -17.25
N ARG A 23 9.92 -0.51 -16.33
CA ARG A 23 11.00 0.47 -16.40
C ARG A 23 11.74 0.37 -17.73
N ILE A 24 12.10 -0.84 -18.10
CA ILE A 24 12.85 -1.05 -19.34
C ILE A 24 12.03 -0.65 -20.54
N ARG A 25 10.73 -0.95 -20.55
CA ARG A 25 9.87 -0.51 -21.63
C ARG A 25 9.82 1.00 -21.77
N ARG A 26 9.96 1.70 -20.66
CA ARG A 26 9.98 3.15 -20.68
C ARG A 26 11.38 3.69 -20.91
N GLN A 27 12.32 2.80 -21.20
CA GLN A 27 13.68 3.16 -21.55
C GLN A 27 14.37 3.95 -20.45
N LEU A 28 14.14 3.52 -19.21
CA LEU A 28 14.78 4.12 -18.05
C LEU A 28 15.79 3.14 -17.46
N THR A 29 16.94 3.69 -17.05
CA THR A 29 17.86 2.91 -16.24
C THR A 29 17.39 2.93 -14.80
N GLN A 30 17.96 2.04 -13.98
CA GLN A 30 17.64 2.04 -12.55
C GLN A 30 18.00 3.38 -11.91
N GLN A 31 19.13 3.96 -12.33
CA GLN A 31 19.54 5.25 -11.79
C GLN A 31 18.55 6.35 -12.18
N GLN A 32 18.10 6.34 -13.42
CA GLN A 32 17.12 7.34 -13.86
C GLN A 32 15.81 7.21 -13.10
N LEU A 33 15.37 5.97 -12.89
CA LEU A 33 14.16 5.76 -12.11
C LEU A 33 14.35 6.26 -10.68
N ALA A 34 15.47 5.94 -10.07
CA ALA A 34 15.77 6.38 -8.71
C ALA A 34 15.77 7.90 -8.63
N ASP A 35 16.42 8.55 -9.57
CA ASP A 35 16.50 10.01 -9.57
C ASP A 35 15.11 10.64 -9.70
N ARG A 36 14.28 10.11 -10.59
CA ARG A 36 12.95 10.67 -10.80
C ARG A 36 12.02 10.39 -9.64
N ALA A 37 12.20 9.26 -8.98
CA ALA A 37 11.37 8.90 -7.84
C ALA A 37 11.85 9.52 -6.54
N GLY A 38 13.04 10.12 -6.54
CA GLY A 38 13.60 10.66 -5.33
C GLY A 38 14.05 9.59 -4.36
N LEU A 39 14.55 8.48 -4.91
CA LEU A 39 15.01 7.34 -4.12
C LEU A 39 16.47 7.08 -4.40
N GLY A 40 17.13 6.36 -3.49
CA GLY A 40 18.47 5.89 -3.77
C GLY A 40 18.46 4.76 -4.77
N LEU A 41 19.55 4.61 -5.50
CA LEU A 41 19.68 3.53 -6.47
C LEU A 41 19.48 2.18 -5.81
N ARG A 42 20.05 2.00 -4.62
CA ARG A 42 19.96 0.74 -3.93
C ARG A 42 18.51 0.38 -3.58
N THR A 43 17.72 1.38 -3.25
CA THR A 43 16.31 1.14 -2.97
C THR A 43 15.59 0.60 -4.19
N VAL A 44 15.87 1.17 -5.37
CA VAL A 44 15.27 0.69 -6.60
C VAL A 44 15.74 -0.72 -6.91
N GLN A 45 17.03 -0.99 -6.72
CA GLN A 45 17.56 -2.33 -6.96
C GLN A 45 16.89 -3.36 -6.06
N ARG A 46 16.72 -3.04 -4.79
CA ARG A 46 16.09 -3.96 -3.85
C ARG A 46 14.63 -4.17 -4.20
N LEU A 47 13.95 -3.12 -4.63
CA LEU A 47 12.56 -3.24 -5.01
C LEU A 47 12.41 -4.19 -6.20
N GLU A 48 13.28 -4.06 -7.19
CA GLU A 48 13.17 -4.88 -8.40
C GLU A 48 13.49 -6.35 -8.16
N ILE A 49 14.33 -6.64 -7.18
CA ILE A 49 14.58 -8.05 -6.86
C ILE A 49 13.59 -8.59 -5.83
N GLY A 50 12.70 -7.74 -5.33
CA GLY A 50 11.64 -8.21 -4.45
C GLY A 50 12.04 -8.40 -3.02
N GLU A 51 12.98 -7.59 -2.52
CA GLU A 51 13.32 -7.67 -1.10
C GLU A 51 12.19 -7.17 -0.24
N VAL A 52 12.01 -7.82 0.91
CA VAL A 52 10.86 -7.56 1.76
C VAL A 52 10.94 -6.25 2.51
N SER A 53 12.07 -5.61 2.53
CA SER A 53 12.26 -4.39 3.32
C SER A 53 11.78 -3.13 2.62
N THR A 54 11.20 -3.25 1.43
CA THR A 54 10.75 -2.08 0.68
C THR A 54 9.59 -1.41 1.38
N GLN A 55 9.69 -0.10 1.58
CA GLN A 55 8.62 0.66 2.21
C GLN A 55 7.55 1.02 1.20
N LEU A 56 6.33 1.14 1.68
CA LEU A 56 5.20 1.43 0.82
C LEU A 56 5.37 2.75 0.07
N VAL A 57 5.85 3.78 0.76
CA VAL A 57 6.02 5.09 0.11
C VAL A 57 7.00 5.01 -1.05
N GLY A 58 8.09 4.25 -0.88
CA GLY A 58 9.04 4.06 -1.98
C GLY A 58 8.40 3.37 -3.17
N PHE A 59 7.61 2.34 -2.90
CA PHE A 59 6.88 1.65 -3.96
C PHE A 59 5.93 2.60 -4.70
N LEU A 60 5.23 3.45 -3.95
CA LEU A 60 4.30 4.41 -4.55
C LEU A 60 5.04 5.44 -5.41
N LYS A 61 6.21 5.87 -4.96
CA LYS A 61 7.00 6.82 -5.75
C LYS A 61 7.42 6.20 -7.08
N VAL A 62 7.81 4.94 -7.07
CA VAL A 62 8.16 4.24 -8.30
C VAL A 62 6.94 4.11 -9.20
N CYS A 63 5.80 3.76 -8.63
CA CYS A 63 4.57 3.63 -9.42
C CYS A 63 4.22 4.94 -10.11
N ARG A 64 4.42 6.06 -9.42
CA ARG A 64 4.09 7.35 -10.02
C ARG A 64 5.00 7.64 -11.22
N VAL A 65 6.29 7.39 -11.07
CA VAL A 65 7.22 7.64 -12.17
C VAL A 65 6.90 6.75 -13.36
N LEU A 66 6.50 5.51 -13.11
CA LEU A 66 6.21 4.57 -14.18
C LEU A 66 4.78 4.71 -14.73
N GLY A 67 4.01 5.67 -14.21
CA GLY A 67 2.66 5.89 -14.71
C GLY A 67 1.66 4.85 -14.25
N LEU A 68 1.90 4.22 -13.11
CA LEU A 68 1.04 3.15 -12.62
C LEU A 68 0.10 3.60 -11.51
N SER A 69 0.09 4.89 -11.18
CA SER A 69 -0.73 5.36 -10.07
C SER A 69 -2.21 5.08 -10.28
N ASP A 70 -2.68 5.17 -11.52
CA ASP A 70 -4.08 4.90 -11.81
C ASP A 70 -4.46 3.46 -11.51
N ARG A 71 -3.50 2.55 -11.62
CA ARG A 71 -3.77 1.14 -11.34
C ARG A 71 -3.97 0.88 -9.86
N LEU A 72 -3.42 1.75 -9.03
CA LEU A 72 -3.65 1.64 -7.59
C LEU A 72 -5.10 1.90 -7.24
N GLU A 73 -5.74 2.79 -7.99
CA GLU A 73 -7.16 3.06 -7.79
C GLU A 73 -7.99 1.81 -8.11
N VAL A 74 -7.57 1.03 -9.10
CA VAL A 74 -8.26 -0.21 -9.42
C VAL A 74 -8.03 -1.24 -8.34
N LEU A 75 -6.83 -1.30 -7.81
CA LEU A 75 -6.48 -2.27 -6.78
C LEU A 75 -7.25 -2.00 -5.49
N LEU A 76 -7.30 -0.76 -5.08
CA LEU A 76 -7.95 -0.36 -3.82
C LEU A 76 -8.85 0.84 -4.10
N PRO A 77 -10.01 0.59 -4.71
CA PRO A 77 -10.90 1.71 -5.01
C PRO A 77 -11.55 2.25 -3.74
N GLU A 78 -11.96 3.49 -3.85
CA GLU A 78 -12.67 4.10 -2.75
C GLU A 78 -13.97 3.37 -2.52
N GLN A 79 -14.25 3.05 -1.25
CA GLN A 79 -15.48 2.34 -0.91
C GLN A 79 -16.62 3.35 -0.88
N THR A 80 -17.57 3.21 -1.81
CA THR A 80 -18.73 4.05 -1.82
C THR A 80 -19.91 3.21 -1.40
N GLU A 81 -20.69 3.71 -0.47
CA GLU A 81 -21.87 3.00 0.01
C GLU A 81 -23.09 3.52 -0.70
N SER A 82 -24.03 2.61 -0.95
CA SER A 82 -25.31 3.04 -1.45
C SER A 82 -26.03 3.86 -0.39
N PRO A 83 -26.99 4.71 -0.78
CA PRO A 83 -27.73 5.49 0.22
C PRO A 83 -28.40 4.61 1.26
N LEU A 84 -28.87 3.44 0.85
CA LEU A 84 -29.52 2.52 1.77
C LEU A 84 -28.53 2.01 2.82
N GLU A 85 -27.32 1.70 2.39
CA GLU A 85 -26.31 1.23 3.31
C GLU A 85 -25.90 2.33 4.29
N GLN A 86 -25.84 3.56 3.81
CA GLN A 86 -25.51 4.67 4.68
C GLN A 86 -26.59 4.86 5.75
N LEU A 87 -27.84 4.75 5.36
CA LEU A 87 -28.92 4.85 6.31
C LEU A 87 -28.85 3.74 7.35
N ARG A 88 -28.57 2.54 6.91
CA ARG A 88 -28.46 1.42 7.82
C ARG A 88 -27.35 1.63 8.82
N ARG A 89 -26.22 2.15 8.37
CA ARG A 89 -25.14 2.42 9.28
C ARG A 89 -25.49 3.48 10.30
N GLN A 90 -26.20 4.50 9.90
CA GLN A 90 -26.58 5.56 10.80
C GLN A 90 -27.60 5.12 11.82
N SER A 91 -28.48 4.19 11.44
CA SER A 91 -29.51 3.73 12.36
C SER A 91 -29.04 2.69 13.35
N VAL A 92 -27.92 2.05 13.07
CA VAL A 92 -27.40 1.02 13.94
C VAL A 92 -26.19 1.55 14.69
N PRO A 93 -26.11 1.38 16.00
CA PRO A 93 -24.94 1.83 16.74
C PRO A 93 -23.68 1.21 16.18
N ARG A 94 -22.68 2.06 15.99
CA ARG A 94 -21.48 1.59 15.43
C ARG A 94 -20.81 0.64 16.33
N ARG A 95 -20.56 -0.52 15.85
CA ARG A 95 -19.81 -1.41 16.61
C ARG A 95 -18.42 -1.11 16.38
N ARG A 96 -17.73 -0.84 17.38
CA ARG A 96 -16.41 -0.49 17.19
C ARG A 96 -15.63 -1.64 16.89
N VAL A 97 -14.90 -1.55 15.92
CA VAL A 97 -13.94 -2.55 15.66
C VAL A 97 -12.81 -2.38 16.58
N ARG A 98 -12.66 -1.16 17.01
CA ARG A 98 -11.63 -0.91 17.86
C ARG A 98 -11.94 -1.45 19.11
N ILE A 99 -11.21 -1.81 19.64
CA ILE A 99 -11.44 -2.32 20.84
C ILE A 99 -11.30 -1.55 21.91
N ALA A 100 -11.57 -1.30 21.85
CA ALA A 100 -11.57 -0.71 22.42
C ALA A 100 -11.38 -0.23 23.17
N LYS A 101 -11.36 0.09 23.23
CA LYS A 101 -11.24 0.55 23.81
C LYS A 101 -11.64 0.53 24.62
N SER A 102 -11.65 0.07 24.68
CA SER A 102 -12.03 -0.02 25.39
C SER A 102 -12.18 0.16 25.98
N ALA A 103 -12.04 0.25 26.01
CA ALA A 103 -12.27 0.50 26.46
C ALA A 103 -12.21 1.06 26.76
N GLN A 104 -11.94 1.43 26.48
CA GLN A 104 -11.99 1.99 26.58
C GLN A 104 -12.08 2.54 26.89
N THR A 105 -11.90 2.65 27.13
CA THR A 105 -11.96 3.12 27.37
C THR A 105 -11.88 3.73 27.73
N GLU A 106 -11.56 4.00 27.83
CA GLU A 106 -11.34 4.49 28.02
C GLU A 106 -10.97 4.94 28.43
N THR A 107 -10.48 4.95 28.54
CA THR A 107 -9.95 5.30 28.88
C THR A 107 -9.36 5.63 28.95
N PRO A 108 -8.95 5.98 29.11
CA PRO A 108 -8.25 6.37 29.02
C PRO A 108 -7.23 6.07 28.95
N TRP A 109 -6.68 5.90 28.41
CA TRP A 109 -5.71 5.58 28.32
C TRP A 109 -4.84 6.35 28.19
N THR A 110 -4.48 6.68 28.49
CA THR A 110 -3.83 7.52 28.35
C THR A 110 -2.62 7.26 28.47
N TRP A 111 -1.90 7.35 27.84
CA TRP A 111 -0.87 7.14 27.85
C TRP A 111 -0.26 7.65 28.63
N GLY A 112 -0.35 7.67 29.04
CA GLY A 112 -0.19 8.15 29.77
C GLY A 112 -0.92 8.78 30.31
N GLU A 113 -1.34 8.94 30.36
CA GLU A 113 -2.15 9.30 30.82
C GLU A 113 -2.91 9.25 31.25
N THR A 114 -2.69 9.06 31.57
CA THR A 114 -3.58 8.77 31.91
C THR A 114 -4.50 8.84 32.10
N ARG A 115 -4.45 8.85 32.21
CA ARG A 115 -5.45 8.68 32.24
C ARG A 115 -6.00 8.67 32.46
#